data_a17ad3cbc460f0c7ed991a60c8f3e135
#
_entry.id   a17ad3cbc460f0c7ed991a60c8f3e135
#
_cell.length_a   1.000
_cell.length_b   1.000
_cell.length_c   1.000
_cell.angle_alpha   90.00
_cell.angle_beta   90.00
_cell.angle_gamma   90.00
#
_symmetry.space_group_name_H-M   'P 1'
#
loop_
_entity.id
_entity.type
_entity.pdbx_description
1 polymer ?
#
loop_
_entity_poly.entity_id
_entity_poly.type
_entity_poly.pdbx_seq_one_letter_code
_entity_poly.pdbx_strand_id
1 'polypeptide(L)'
;ILSTALFVLVLIGAILAERENLIDYFAQTGLVVLSLNLLMMIIAFYWAKFFGTGTSQQKAISIECGLQNGTLAIFVGTSVFGGGLYIIPAATYSVIMYLTSLTFIYFIRNR
;
A
#
# COMPACT_ATOMS: atom_id res chain seq x y z
N ILE A 1 1.81 17.15 -10.14
CA ILE A 1 0.79 17.83 -9.29
C ILE A 1 -0.61 17.35 -9.67
N LEU A 2 -1.01 17.42 -10.96
CA LEU A 2 -2.34 16.98 -11.41
C LEU A 2 -2.60 15.50 -11.14
N SER A 3 -1.63 14.61 -11.45
CA SER A 3 -1.75 13.18 -11.20
C SER A 3 -1.86 12.86 -9.71
N THR A 4 -1.13 13.57 -8.87
CA THR A 4 -1.20 13.43 -7.41
C THR A 4 -2.57 13.87 -6.89
N ALA A 5 -3.09 15.00 -7.39
CA ALA A 5 -4.41 15.49 -7.01
C ALA A 5 -5.52 14.52 -7.43
N LEU A 6 -5.48 14.01 -8.64
CA LEU A 6 -6.41 13.00 -9.15
C LEU A 6 -6.33 11.70 -8.32
N PHE A 7 -5.12 11.27 -7.99
CA PHE A 7 -4.90 10.10 -7.15
C PHE A 7 -5.52 10.28 -5.76
N VAL A 8 -5.29 11.42 -5.11
CA VAL A 8 -5.87 11.74 -3.79
C VAL A 8 -7.40 11.78 -3.86
N LEU A 9 -7.97 12.35 -4.93
CA LEU A 9 -9.43 12.37 -5.14
C LEU A 9 -10.01 10.95 -5.29
N VAL A 10 -9.35 10.10 -6.08
CA VAL A 10 -9.76 8.70 -6.25
C VAL A 10 -9.68 7.94 -4.92
N LEU A 11 -8.61 8.15 -4.18
CA LEU A 11 -8.43 7.52 -2.86
C LEU A 11 -9.52 7.96 -1.87
N ILE A 12 -9.79 9.26 -1.79
CA ILE A 12 -10.86 9.80 -0.94
C ILE A 12 -12.21 9.24 -1.38
N GLY A 13 -12.48 9.22 -2.68
CA GLY A 13 -13.71 8.65 -3.23
C GLY A 13 -13.90 7.17 -2.86
N ALA A 14 -12.85 6.38 -2.98
CA ALA A 14 -12.86 4.96 -2.60
C ALA A 14 -13.11 4.76 -1.09
N ILE A 15 -12.45 5.57 -0.25
CA ILE A 15 -12.66 5.54 1.20
C ILE A 15 -14.09 5.91 1.56
N LEU A 16 -14.64 6.97 0.95
CA LEU A 16 -16.01 7.40 1.21
C LEU A 16 -17.05 6.40 0.72
N ALA A 17 -16.80 5.75 -0.40
CA ALA A 17 -17.69 4.73 -0.95
C ALA A 17 -17.82 3.49 -0.03
N GLU A 18 -16.71 3.11 0.61
CA GLU A 18 -16.63 1.93 1.46
C GLU A 18 -16.59 2.25 2.97
N ARG A 19 -16.87 3.50 3.34
CA ARG A 19 -16.73 4.00 4.73
C ARG A 19 -17.46 3.16 5.79
N GLU A 20 -18.60 2.60 5.44
CA GLU A 20 -19.42 1.80 6.37
C GLU A 20 -18.78 0.45 6.69
N ASN A 21 -17.98 -0.08 5.77
CA ASN A 21 -17.34 -1.39 5.86
C ASN A 21 -15.85 -1.33 6.21
N LEU A 22 -15.26 -0.13 6.28
CA LEU A 22 -13.81 0.02 6.51
C LEU A 22 -13.34 -0.64 7.80
N ILE A 23 -14.08 -0.49 8.89
CA ILE A 23 -13.73 -1.07 10.19
C ILE A 23 -13.72 -2.59 10.10
N ASP A 24 -14.73 -3.18 9.46
CA ASP A 24 -14.83 -4.63 9.27
C ASP A 24 -13.72 -5.13 8.35
N TYR A 25 -13.39 -4.39 7.30
CA TYR A 25 -12.29 -4.71 6.40
C TYR A 25 -10.94 -4.72 7.13
N PHE A 26 -10.66 -3.71 7.93
CA PHE A 26 -9.46 -3.66 8.74
C PHE A 26 -9.41 -4.77 9.80
N ALA A 27 -10.53 -5.11 10.41
CA ALA A 27 -10.60 -6.19 11.37
C ALA A 27 -10.31 -7.57 10.74
N GLN A 28 -10.80 -7.80 9.53
CA GLN A 28 -10.65 -9.09 8.83
C GLN A 28 -9.28 -9.27 8.19
N THR A 29 -8.74 -8.24 7.57
CA THR A 29 -7.56 -8.34 6.71
C THR A 29 -6.39 -7.46 7.14
N GLY A 30 -6.59 -6.53 8.07
CA GLY A 30 -5.61 -5.52 8.44
C GLY A 30 -4.28 -6.10 8.91
N LEU A 31 -4.31 -7.09 9.78
CA LEU A 31 -3.09 -7.72 10.32
C LEU A 31 -2.31 -8.46 9.22
N VAL A 32 -3.01 -9.22 8.38
CA VAL A 32 -2.39 -9.97 7.27
C VAL A 32 -1.78 -9.01 6.24
N VAL A 33 -2.53 -8.00 5.87
CA VAL A 33 -2.09 -6.98 4.90
C VAL A 33 -0.93 -6.15 5.43
N LEU A 34 -0.96 -5.76 6.69
CA LEU A 34 0.14 -5.05 7.34
C LEU A 34 1.41 -5.91 7.37
N SER A 35 1.28 -7.17 7.76
CA SER A 35 2.39 -8.12 7.78
C SER A 35 2.98 -8.31 6.38
N LEU A 36 2.15 -8.46 5.37
CA LEU A 36 2.58 -8.58 3.99
C LEU A 36 3.33 -7.33 3.52
N ASN A 37 2.79 -6.15 3.78
CA ASN A 37 3.41 -4.88 3.40
C ASN A 37 4.80 -4.71 4.06
N LEU A 38 4.90 -4.94 5.36
CA LEU A 38 6.16 -4.84 6.09
C LEU A 38 7.19 -5.88 5.61
N LEU A 39 6.75 -7.12 5.37
CA LEU A 39 7.62 -8.17 4.83
C LEU A 39 8.16 -7.79 3.45
N MET A 40 7.31 -7.29 2.56
CA MET A 40 7.73 -6.84 1.23
C MET A 40 8.77 -5.72 1.31
N MET A 41 8.57 -4.74 2.18
CA MET A 41 9.52 -3.64 2.38
C MET A 41 10.85 -4.13 2.95
N ILE A 42 10.83 -5.01 3.94
CA ILE A 42 12.02 -5.57 4.59
C ILE A 42 12.81 -6.44 3.61
N ILE A 43 12.14 -7.35 2.92
CA ILE A 43 12.77 -8.23 1.94
C ILE A 43 13.42 -7.41 0.82
N ALA A 44 12.70 -6.42 0.30
CA ALA A 44 13.19 -5.54 -0.76
C ALA A 44 14.43 -4.76 -0.32
N PHE A 45 14.44 -4.24 0.91
CA PHE A 45 15.59 -3.53 1.47
C PHE A 45 16.84 -4.41 1.55
N TYR A 46 16.71 -5.59 2.14
CA TYR A 46 17.86 -6.51 2.27
C TYR A 46 18.28 -7.12 0.94
N TRP A 47 17.35 -7.35 0.04
CA TRP A 47 17.66 -7.82 -1.31
C TRP A 47 18.47 -6.79 -2.08
N ALA A 48 18.05 -5.53 -2.05
CA ALA A 48 18.80 -4.43 -2.65
C ALA A 48 20.20 -4.29 -2.03
N LYS A 49 20.31 -4.44 -0.71
CA LYS A 49 21.59 -4.44 0.00
C LYS A 49 22.49 -5.60 -0.46
N PHE A 50 21.94 -6.78 -0.65
CA PHE A 50 22.68 -7.95 -1.11
C PHE A 50 23.29 -7.73 -2.51
N PHE A 51 22.58 -7.05 -3.41
CA PHE A 51 23.08 -6.69 -4.73
C PHE A 51 24.03 -5.48 -4.75
N GLY A 52 24.42 -4.98 -3.60
CA GLY A 52 25.43 -3.92 -3.49
C GLY A 52 24.95 -2.53 -3.89
N THR A 53 23.64 -2.29 -3.88
CA THR A 53 23.09 -0.95 -4.16
C THR A 53 23.41 0.03 -3.03
N GLY A 54 23.47 1.32 -3.36
CA GLY A 54 23.69 2.37 -2.37
C GLY A 54 22.51 2.52 -1.41
N THR A 55 22.75 3.11 -0.23
CA THR A 55 21.72 3.26 0.82
C THR A 55 20.47 3.99 0.33
N SER A 56 20.63 5.03 -0.48
CA SER A 56 19.50 5.76 -1.06
C SER A 56 18.64 4.87 -1.97
N GLN A 57 19.28 4.03 -2.77
CA GLN A 57 18.57 3.07 -3.63
C GLN A 57 17.88 1.98 -2.83
N GLN A 58 18.50 1.47 -1.76
CA GLN A 58 17.88 0.48 -0.87
C GLN A 58 16.57 1.03 -0.26
N LYS A 59 16.59 2.27 0.19
CA LYS A 59 15.42 2.95 0.73
C LYS A 59 14.32 3.13 -0.32
N ALA A 60 14.68 3.58 -1.53
CA ALA A 60 13.74 3.76 -2.64
C ALA A 60 13.10 2.43 -3.06
N ILE A 61 13.88 1.38 -3.23
CA ILE A 61 13.40 0.04 -3.60
C ILE A 61 12.45 -0.52 -2.53
N SER A 62 12.79 -0.33 -1.24
CA SER A 62 11.94 -0.75 -0.14
C SER A 62 10.56 -0.08 -0.19
N ILE A 63 10.53 1.24 -0.39
CA ILE A 63 9.29 2.02 -0.49
C ILE A 63 8.48 1.58 -1.71
N GLU A 64 9.11 1.45 -2.88
CA GLU A 64 8.43 1.04 -4.11
C GLU A 64 7.82 -0.35 -4.01
N CYS A 65 8.50 -1.29 -3.36
CA CYS A 65 7.95 -2.62 -3.13
C CYS A 65 6.79 -2.62 -2.13
N GLY A 66 6.77 -1.68 -1.20
CA GLY A 66 5.66 -1.48 -0.28
C GLY A 66 4.44 -0.83 -0.94
N LEU A 67 4.67 0.06 -1.89
CA LEU A 67 3.63 0.78 -2.62
C LEU A 67 3.14 -0.04 -3.81
N GLN A 68 1.88 -0.44 -3.78
CA GLN A 68 1.24 -1.23 -4.84
C GLN A 68 0.13 -0.43 -5.54
N ASN A 69 -0.21 -0.82 -6.75
CA ASN A 69 -1.30 -0.19 -7.48
C ASN A 69 -2.66 -0.71 -6.98
N GLY A 70 -3.12 -0.18 -5.85
CA GLY A 70 -4.38 -0.57 -5.23
C GLY A 70 -5.61 -0.27 -6.10
N THR A 71 -5.58 0.82 -6.85
CA THR A 71 -6.68 1.18 -7.77
C THR A 71 -6.85 0.14 -8.86
N LEU A 72 -5.75 -0.32 -9.46
CA LEU A 72 -5.80 -1.39 -10.46
C LEU A 72 -6.29 -2.70 -9.85
N ALA A 73 -5.82 -3.04 -8.65
CA ALA A 73 -6.25 -4.24 -7.94
C ALA A 73 -7.76 -4.22 -7.64
N ILE A 74 -8.30 -3.08 -7.19
CA ILE A 74 -9.74 -2.90 -6.96
C ILE A 74 -10.51 -2.99 -8.27
N PHE A 75 -10.01 -2.37 -9.34
CA PHE A 75 -10.64 -2.44 -10.66
C PHE A 75 -10.73 -3.89 -11.17
N VAL A 76 -9.65 -4.63 -11.09
CA VAL A 76 -9.63 -6.05 -11.49
C VAL A 76 -10.55 -6.88 -10.59
N GLY A 77 -10.49 -6.68 -9.28
CA GLY A 77 -11.36 -7.35 -8.32
C GLY A 77 -12.84 -7.12 -8.61
N THR A 78 -13.20 -5.91 -9.01
CA THR A 78 -14.58 -5.57 -9.36
C THR A 78 -14.98 -6.12 -10.72
N SER A 79 -14.13 -5.93 -11.74
CA SER A 79 -14.48 -6.27 -13.14
C SER A 79 -14.45 -7.76 -13.42
N VAL A 80 -13.50 -8.50 -12.82
CA VAL A 80 -13.29 -9.93 -13.08
C VAL A 80 -14.03 -10.80 -12.06
N PHE A 81 -13.99 -10.41 -10.78
CA PHE A 81 -14.52 -11.21 -9.67
C PHE A 81 -15.84 -10.67 -9.09
N GLY A 82 -16.39 -9.59 -9.63
CA GLY A 82 -17.65 -9.01 -9.19
C GLY A 82 -17.60 -8.15 -7.92
N GLY A 83 -16.41 -7.82 -7.44
CA GLY A 83 -16.23 -6.99 -6.23
C GLY A 83 -16.49 -7.74 -4.92
N GLY A 84 -17.13 -7.08 -3.96
CA GLY A 84 -17.44 -7.68 -2.65
C GLY A 84 -16.18 -8.07 -1.86
N LEU A 85 -16.11 -9.32 -1.42
CA LEU A 85 -14.98 -9.82 -0.62
C LEU A 85 -13.63 -9.78 -1.35
N TYR A 86 -13.64 -9.84 -2.68
CA TYR A 86 -12.40 -9.86 -3.47
C TYR A 86 -11.64 -8.52 -3.47
N ILE A 87 -12.33 -7.42 -3.21
CA ILE A 87 -11.69 -6.09 -3.18
C ILE A 87 -11.21 -5.69 -1.77
N ILE A 88 -11.65 -6.38 -0.72
CA ILE A 88 -11.31 -6.05 0.68
C ILE A 88 -9.80 -6.02 0.91
N PRO A 89 -8.99 -7.04 0.55
CA PRO A 89 -7.55 -6.99 0.76
C PRO A 89 -6.88 -5.82 0.01
N ALA A 90 -7.30 -5.55 -1.22
CA ALA A 90 -6.74 -4.48 -2.03
C ALA A 90 -7.07 -3.10 -1.45
N ALA A 91 -8.31 -2.88 -1.01
CA ALA A 91 -8.72 -1.63 -0.38
C ALA A 91 -7.98 -1.40 0.95
N THR A 92 -7.88 -2.42 1.79
CA THR A 92 -7.15 -2.37 3.06
C THR A 92 -5.66 -2.11 2.83
N TYR A 93 -5.05 -2.79 1.86
CA TYR A 93 -3.64 -2.60 1.50
C TYR A 93 -3.38 -1.16 1.03
N SER A 94 -4.27 -0.61 0.23
CA SER A 94 -4.14 0.76 -0.28
C SER A 94 -4.05 1.81 0.82
N VAL A 95 -4.73 1.61 1.93
CA VAL A 95 -4.63 2.51 3.09
C VAL A 95 -3.35 2.24 3.88
N ILE A 96 -3.07 0.99 4.19
CA ILE A 96 -1.93 0.59 5.02
C ILE A 96 -0.60 0.95 4.37
N MET A 97 -0.46 0.76 3.06
CA MET A 97 0.80 1.05 2.37
C MET A 97 1.23 2.52 2.45
N TYR A 98 0.27 3.46 2.49
CA TYR A 98 0.60 4.87 2.69
C TYR A 98 1.04 5.16 4.11
N LEU A 99 0.36 4.59 5.10
CA LEU A 99 0.72 4.77 6.50
C LEU A 99 2.13 4.22 6.78
N THR A 100 2.44 3.04 6.31
CA THR A 100 3.76 2.42 6.48
C THR A 100 4.86 3.17 5.74
N SER A 101 4.60 3.58 4.50
CA SER A 101 5.57 4.33 3.70
C SER A 101 5.86 5.71 4.28
N LEU A 102 4.84 6.44 4.72
CA LEU A 102 5.02 7.74 5.38
C LEU A 102 5.78 7.59 6.71
N THR A 103 5.46 6.57 7.48
CA THR A 103 6.18 6.25 8.73
C THR A 103 7.65 5.94 8.44
N PHE A 104 7.91 5.13 7.43
CA PHE A 104 9.27 4.80 7.02
C PHE A 104 10.06 6.03 6.56
N ILE A 105 9.47 6.88 5.73
CA ILE A 105 10.07 8.14 5.27
C ILE A 105 10.38 9.05 6.46
N TYR A 106 9.46 9.15 7.42
CA TYR A 106 9.67 9.96 8.62
C TYR A 106 10.88 9.49 9.42
N PHE A 107 10.99 8.20 9.66
CA PHE A 107 12.14 7.64 10.39
C PHE A 107 13.46 7.79 9.64
N ILE A 108 13.45 7.62 8.32
CA ILE A 108 14.67 7.76 7.50
C ILE A 108 15.14 9.21 7.44
N ARG A 109 14.20 10.15 7.34
CA ARG A 109 14.53 11.58 7.25
C ARG A 109 15.26 12.09 8.48
N ASN A 110 14.96 11.53 9.63
CA ASN A 110 15.52 11.94 10.93
C ASN A 110 16.88 11.25 11.24
N ARG A 111 17.37 10.44 10.34
CA ARG A 111 18.68 9.78 10.40
C ARG A 111 19.56 10.17 9.21
#